data_a15bdad5f07821d2baac55f06e637176
#
_entry.id   a15bdad5f07821d2baac55f06e637176
#
_cell.length_a   1.000
_cell.length_b   1.000
_cell.length_c   1.000
_cell.angle_alpha   90.00
_cell.angle_beta   90.00
_cell.angle_gamma   90.00
#
_symmetry.space_group_name_H-M   'P 1'
#
loop_
_entity.id
_entity.type
_entity.pdbx_description
1 polymer ?
#
loop_
_entity_poly.entity_id
_entity_poly.type
_entity_poly.pdbx_seq_one_letter_code
_entity_poly.pdbx_strand_id
1 'polypeptide(L)'
;ESILFFETSDNKVYAHTTDEFFEVKFKLYELEQIIPFYYCRISKSSIINTKVIYSLEKSFSGSSTASFYDSKKQVHISRHYYKILKDKLKEMR
;
A
#
# COMPACT_ATOMS: atom_id res chain seq x y z
N GLU A 1 0.15 16.13 4.25
CA GLU A 1 1.11 15.09 4.55
C GLU A 1 0.82 13.85 3.71
N SER A 2 1.87 13.19 3.23
CA SER A 2 1.71 12.06 2.31
C SER A 2 1.12 10.85 3.01
N ILE A 3 0.17 10.23 2.35
CA ILE A 3 -0.37 8.95 2.79
C ILE A 3 0.55 7.84 2.28
N LEU A 4 0.97 6.96 3.18
CA LEU A 4 1.82 5.83 2.83
C LEU A 4 1.01 4.68 2.24
N PHE A 5 -0.10 4.37 2.90
CA PHE A 5 -0.97 3.29 2.44
C PHE A 5 -2.34 3.41 3.11
N PHE A 6 -3.30 2.71 2.52
CA PHE A 6 -4.63 2.53 3.11
C PHE A 6 -4.76 1.07 3.51
N GLU A 7 -5.42 0.83 4.63
CA GLU A 7 -5.60 -0.54 5.11
C GLU A 7 -6.94 -0.72 5.79
N THR A 8 -7.60 -1.84 5.48
CA THR A 8 -8.86 -2.19 6.12
C THR A 8 -8.58 -2.91 7.43
N SER A 9 -9.26 -2.49 8.50
CA SER A 9 -9.18 -3.15 9.81
C SER A 9 -10.55 -3.00 10.45
N ASP A 10 -11.10 -4.11 10.93
CA ASP A 10 -12.42 -4.11 11.60
C ASP A 10 -13.51 -3.46 10.75
N ASN A 11 -13.52 -3.78 9.45
CA ASN A 11 -14.51 -3.28 8.49
C ASN A 11 -14.43 -1.77 8.25
N LYS A 12 -13.34 -1.15 8.64
CA LYS A 12 -13.12 0.28 8.39
C LYS A 12 -11.81 0.44 7.63
N VAL A 13 -11.70 1.52 6.88
CA VAL A 13 -10.49 1.81 6.11
C VAL A 13 -9.74 2.95 6.76
N TYR A 14 -8.44 2.76 6.96
CA TYR A 14 -7.58 3.75 7.56
C TYR A 14 -6.50 4.21 6.60
N ALA A 15 -6.26 5.52 6.56
CA ALA A 15 -5.13 6.09 5.84
C ALA A 15 -3.97 6.22 6.82
N HIS A 16 -2.79 5.70 6.43
CA HIS A 16 -1.60 5.75 7.27
C HIS A 16 -0.61 6.76 6.74
N THR A 17 -0.17 7.66 7.62
CA THR A 17 0.92 8.57 7.32
C THR A 17 2.17 8.09 8.06
N THR A 18 3.23 8.87 8.05
CA THR A 18 4.50 8.47 8.67
C THR A 18 4.35 8.02 10.12
N ASP A 19 3.59 8.77 10.91
CA ASP A 19 3.47 8.51 12.35
C ASP A 19 2.06 8.24 12.82
N GLU A 20 1.06 8.49 11.99
CA GLU A 20 -0.32 8.47 12.41
C GLU A 20 -1.19 7.67 11.47
N PHE A 21 -2.45 7.50 11.85
CA PHE A 21 -3.46 6.95 10.94
C PHE A 21 -4.81 7.58 11.30
N PHE A 22 -5.71 7.59 10.31
CA PHE A 22 -7.05 8.13 10.54
C PHE A 22 -8.03 7.40 9.62
N GLU A 23 -9.27 7.32 10.08
CA GLU A 23 -10.31 6.63 9.33
C GLU A 23 -10.74 7.46 8.13
N VAL A 24 -10.94 6.79 6.98
CA VAL A 24 -11.55 7.41 5.81
C VAL A 24 -12.89 6.73 5.56
N LYS A 25 -13.84 7.49 5.01
CA LYS A 25 -15.21 7.01 4.85
C LYS A 25 -15.46 6.34 3.50
N PHE A 26 -14.41 5.79 2.91
CA PHE A 26 -14.48 5.08 1.63
C PHE A 26 -14.09 3.63 1.81
N LYS A 27 -14.67 2.76 0.99
CA LYS A 27 -14.18 1.39 0.89
C LYS A 27 -12.99 1.37 -0.06
N LEU A 28 -12.16 0.32 0.01
CA LEU A 28 -10.96 0.27 -0.83
C LEU A 28 -11.30 0.35 -2.32
N TYR A 29 -12.37 -0.34 -2.75
CA TYR A 29 -12.71 -0.31 -4.18
C TYR A 29 -13.18 1.07 -4.62
N GLU A 30 -13.74 1.86 -3.69
CA GLU A 30 -14.11 3.24 -3.99
C GLU A 30 -12.87 4.12 -4.11
N LEU A 31 -11.91 3.91 -3.21
CA LEU A 31 -10.65 4.65 -3.26
C LEU A 31 -9.92 4.40 -4.59
N GLU A 32 -9.95 3.17 -5.08
CA GLU A 32 -9.29 2.85 -6.35
C GLU A 32 -9.82 3.68 -7.51
N GLN A 33 -11.03 4.22 -7.40
CA GLN A 33 -11.62 5.04 -8.45
C GLN A 33 -11.19 6.50 -8.39
N ILE A 34 -10.73 6.97 -7.24
CA ILE A 34 -10.51 8.41 -7.02
C ILE A 34 -9.07 8.78 -6.67
N ILE A 35 -8.25 7.83 -6.24
CA ILE A 35 -6.86 8.13 -5.88
C ILE A 35 -5.98 8.19 -7.13
N PRO A 36 -4.82 8.88 -7.05
CA PRO A 36 -3.91 8.98 -8.20
C PRO A 36 -3.41 7.63 -8.69
N PHE A 37 -3.01 7.60 -9.96
CA PHE A 37 -2.62 6.36 -10.63
C PHE A 37 -1.42 5.65 -9.99
N TYR A 38 -0.59 6.36 -9.25
CA TYR A 38 0.60 5.76 -8.64
C TYR A 38 0.31 4.98 -7.36
N TYR A 39 -0.93 4.97 -6.89
CA TYR A 39 -1.32 4.04 -5.83
C TYR A 39 -1.60 2.68 -6.46
N CYS A 40 -1.35 1.63 -5.68
CA CYS A 40 -1.48 0.27 -6.19
C CYS A 40 -2.08 -0.66 -5.14
N ARG A 41 -3.08 -1.44 -5.53
CA ARG A 41 -3.63 -2.47 -4.65
C ARG A 41 -2.56 -3.52 -4.41
N ILE A 42 -2.34 -3.91 -3.15
CA ILE A 42 -1.29 -4.85 -2.79
C ILE A 42 -1.79 -6.07 -2.00
N SER A 43 -3.07 -6.08 -1.65
CA SER A 43 -3.72 -7.21 -1.03
C SER A 43 -5.21 -6.94 -1.04
N LYS A 44 -5.97 -7.89 -0.53
CA LYS A 44 -7.41 -7.68 -0.41
C LYS A 44 -7.74 -6.53 0.52
N SER A 45 -6.83 -6.21 1.44
CA SER A 45 -7.09 -5.22 2.48
C SER A 45 -6.24 -3.97 2.41
N SER A 46 -5.38 -3.80 1.40
CA SER A 46 -4.44 -2.68 1.40
C SER A 46 -4.17 -2.10 0.02
N ILE A 47 -3.93 -0.78 -0.01
CA ILE A 47 -3.49 -0.04 -1.20
C ILE A 47 -2.27 0.76 -0.77
N ILE A 48 -1.20 0.73 -1.57
CA ILE A 48 0.05 1.42 -1.23
C ILE A 48 0.32 2.61 -2.14
N ASN A 49 0.96 3.63 -1.60
CA ASN A 49 1.48 4.75 -2.36
C ASN A 49 2.87 4.38 -2.87
N THR A 50 3.00 4.10 -4.15
CA THR A 50 4.27 3.60 -4.69
C THR A 50 5.39 4.62 -4.64
N LYS A 51 5.08 5.91 -4.56
CA LYS A 51 6.10 6.96 -4.55
C LYS A 51 6.91 7.02 -3.26
N VAL A 52 6.40 6.44 -2.18
CA VAL A 52 7.07 6.52 -0.89
C VAL A 52 7.64 5.20 -0.42
N ILE A 53 7.70 4.20 -1.29
CA ILE A 53 8.30 2.92 -0.96
C ILE A 53 9.81 3.06 -0.90
N TYR A 54 10.40 2.65 0.22
CA TYR A 54 11.84 2.62 0.39
C TYR A 54 12.42 1.29 -0.07
N SER A 55 11.80 0.19 0.34
CA SER A 55 12.30 -1.14 -0.02
C SER A 55 11.18 -2.16 -0.08
N LEU A 56 11.39 -3.20 -0.86
CA LEU A 56 10.52 -4.37 -0.94
C LEU A 56 11.36 -5.58 -0.55
N GLU A 57 10.89 -6.33 0.45
CA GLU A 57 11.58 -7.54 0.89
C GLU A 57 10.67 -8.74 0.70
N LYS A 58 11.19 -9.76 0.05
CA LYS A 58 10.45 -10.98 -0.24
C LYS A 58 10.81 -12.05 0.78
N SER A 59 9.82 -12.73 1.34
CA SER A 59 10.05 -13.81 2.28
C SER A 59 10.07 -15.16 1.58
N PHE A 60 10.49 -16.19 2.29
CA PHE A 60 10.49 -17.56 1.76
C PHE A 60 9.09 -18.04 1.42
N SER A 61 8.08 -17.55 2.11
CA SER A 61 6.69 -17.97 1.88
C SER A 61 6.11 -17.38 0.59
N GLY A 62 6.84 -16.45 -0.05
CA GLY A 62 6.34 -15.82 -1.26
C GLY A 62 5.61 -14.51 -1.02
N SER A 63 5.30 -14.17 0.23
CA SER A 63 4.75 -12.86 0.56
C SER A 63 5.88 -11.84 0.60
N SER A 64 5.52 -10.56 0.60
CA SER A 64 6.51 -9.50 0.60
C SER A 64 6.10 -8.41 1.58
N THR A 65 7.07 -7.60 1.97
CA THR A 65 6.85 -6.48 2.89
C THR A 65 7.42 -5.22 2.26
N ALA A 66 6.67 -4.14 2.31
CA ALA A 66 7.13 -2.83 1.85
C ALA A 66 7.47 -1.97 3.06
N SER A 67 8.61 -1.27 2.96
CA SER A 67 9.04 -0.29 3.95
C SER A 67 9.00 1.09 3.31
N PHE A 68 8.94 2.13 4.13
CA PHE A 68 8.75 3.49 3.67
C PHE A 68 9.89 4.41 4.11
N TYR A 69 10.11 5.48 3.34
CA TYR A 69 11.05 6.52 3.75
C TYR A 69 10.53 7.19 5.02
N ASP A 70 11.43 7.43 5.97
CA ASP A 70 11.15 8.19 7.18
C ASP A 70 10.02 7.64 8.04
N SER A 71 9.76 6.34 7.98
CA SER A 71 8.73 5.73 8.81
C SER A 71 9.18 4.33 9.22
N LYS A 72 8.74 3.90 10.40
CA LYS A 72 8.97 2.54 10.85
C LYS A 72 7.85 1.61 10.43
N LYS A 73 6.81 2.14 9.81
CA LYS A 73 5.68 1.34 9.38
C LYS A 73 6.06 0.42 8.23
N GLN A 74 5.40 -0.72 8.17
CA GLN A 74 5.55 -1.67 7.09
C GLN A 74 4.18 -2.18 6.70
N VAL A 75 4.06 -2.65 5.46
CA VAL A 75 2.80 -3.21 5.01
C VAL A 75 3.07 -4.47 4.22
N HIS A 76 2.19 -5.45 4.39
CA HIS A 76 2.29 -6.75 3.73
C HIS A 76 1.74 -6.66 2.30
N ILE A 77 2.43 -7.32 1.37
CA ILE A 77 2.00 -7.43 -0.02
C ILE A 77 1.74 -8.90 -0.29
N SER A 78 0.52 -9.24 -0.69
CA SER A 78 0.21 -10.64 -0.94
C SER A 78 0.93 -11.14 -2.19
N ARG A 79 1.14 -12.46 -2.24
CA ARG A 79 1.83 -13.07 -3.36
C ARG A 79 1.20 -12.73 -4.70
N HIS A 80 -0.13 -12.77 -4.75
CA HIS A 80 -0.87 -12.48 -5.97
C HIS A 80 -0.62 -11.06 -6.48
N TYR A 81 -0.57 -10.10 -5.57
CA TYR A 81 -0.42 -8.69 -5.97
C TYR A 81 1.03 -8.25 -6.16
N TYR A 82 2.00 -9.07 -5.74
CA TYR A 82 3.40 -8.68 -5.83
C TYR A 82 3.83 -8.40 -7.27
N LYS A 83 3.45 -9.28 -8.20
CA LYS A 83 3.80 -9.10 -9.61
C LYS A 83 3.13 -7.85 -10.18
N ILE A 84 1.88 -7.61 -9.80
CA ILE A 84 1.16 -6.43 -10.25
C ILE A 84 1.89 -5.16 -9.80
N LEU A 85 2.33 -5.15 -8.54
CA LEU A 85 3.09 -4.02 -7.99
C LEU A 85 4.42 -3.84 -8.73
N LYS A 86 5.15 -4.92 -8.95
CA LYS A 86 6.44 -4.85 -9.65
C LYS A 86 6.27 -4.30 -11.08
N ASP A 87 5.24 -4.75 -11.77
CA ASP A 87 4.97 -4.27 -13.13
C ASP A 87 4.64 -2.78 -13.11
N LYS A 88 3.85 -2.35 -12.13
CA LYS A 88 3.50 -0.94 -12.03
C LYS A 88 4.72 -0.07 -11.73
N LEU A 89 5.61 -0.54 -10.86
CA LEU A 89 6.84 0.20 -10.55
C LEU A 89 7.71 0.36 -11.80
N LYS A 90 7.74 -0.64 -12.67
CA LYS A 90 8.49 -0.55 -13.91
C LYS A 90 7.89 0.51 -14.84
N GLU A 91 6.57 0.57 -14.92
CA GLU A 91 5.88 1.54 -15.76
C GLU A 91 6.12 2.98 -15.33
N MET A 92 6.42 3.16 -14.03
CA MET A 92 6.59 4.49 -13.47
C MET A 92 8.00 5.05 -13.59
N ARG A 93 8.92 4.30 -14.17
CA ARG A 93 10.30 4.76 -14.36
C ARG A 93 10.42 5.71 -15.51
#